data_8b6d23d7eb090eb0ec133770ab04d730
#
_entry.id   8b6d23d7eb090eb0ec133770ab04d730
#
_cell.length_a   1.000
_cell.length_b   1.000
_cell.length_c   1.000
_cell.angle_alpha   90.00
_cell.angle_beta   90.00
_cell.angle_gamma   90.00
#
_symmetry.space_group_name_H-M   'P 1'
#
loop_
_entity.id
_entity.type
_entity.pdbx_description
1 polymer ?
#
loop_
_entity_poly.entity_id
_entity_poly.type
_entity_poly.pdbx_seq_one_letter_code
_entity_poly.pdbx_strand_id
1 'polypeptide(L)'
;MKMTRKAIAAMICGLMAASVCAAQQKDAANCKDHPLLTRLPNYWIQSCTLKPFDAYAFSVGKGKPTPAEGQFWSIRYQPPAGLTSKPSTLQVLRNVESALKQVGGVVMAADPSKQTLKLSKDGKELWIEVWADHTGQYILTIVEKAAMTQEILANADAFADGLRTTGHIAVPGIYFETGKSELKPESNPALSEVAKLLKADAGLKLYVVGHTDNVGALEGNLKLSQSRAQSVVQALTQAHAIDVARINAYGGGPYAPVASNDAEEGRAKNRRVELVKQ
;
A
#
# COMPACT_ATOMS: atom_id res chain seq x y z
N MET A 1 -66.72 18.25 73.22
CA MET A 1 -66.47 19.00 71.96
C MET A 1 -65.12 18.57 71.41
N LYS A 2 -65.11 17.58 70.56
CA LYS A 2 -63.88 17.02 69.98
C LYS A 2 -63.93 17.19 68.47
N MET A 3 -63.03 18.02 67.92
CA MET A 3 -62.84 18.22 66.48
C MET A 3 -61.93 17.13 65.88
N THR A 4 -62.44 16.40 64.93
CA THR A 4 -61.72 15.38 64.17
C THR A 4 -61.06 16.05 62.95
N ARG A 5 -59.74 15.98 62.89
CA ARG A 5 -58.93 16.39 61.70
C ARG A 5 -58.96 15.29 60.66
N LYS A 6 -59.45 15.60 59.46
CA LYS A 6 -59.29 14.73 58.25
C LYS A 6 -57.96 14.99 57.64
N ALA A 7 -57.13 13.96 57.48
CA ALA A 7 -55.89 13.98 56.76
C ALA A 7 -56.18 13.74 55.27
N ILE A 8 -55.71 14.64 54.40
CA ILE A 8 -55.72 14.51 52.93
C ILE A 8 -54.36 13.92 52.53
N ALA A 9 -54.39 12.68 52.07
CA ALA A 9 -53.23 12.04 51.49
C ALA A 9 -53.09 12.51 50.03
N ALA A 10 -52.04 13.29 49.69
CA ALA A 10 -51.68 13.66 48.34
C ALA A 10 -50.85 12.53 47.76
N MET A 11 -51.41 11.85 46.76
CA MET A 11 -50.72 10.81 45.96
C MET A 11 -49.86 11.49 44.92
N ILE A 12 -48.57 11.58 45.19
CA ILE A 12 -47.55 12.06 44.21
C ILE A 12 -47.23 10.91 43.27
N CYS A 13 -47.80 10.94 42.06
CA CYS A 13 -47.47 10.02 40.99
C CYS A 13 -46.10 10.45 40.37
N GLY A 14 -45.02 9.82 40.81
CA GLY A 14 -43.67 10.05 40.25
C GLY A 14 -43.57 9.44 38.85
N LEU A 15 -43.56 10.27 37.81
CA LEU A 15 -43.11 9.88 36.47
C LEU A 15 -41.61 9.58 36.53
N MET A 16 -41.23 8.32 36.59
CA MET A 16 -39.87 7.89 36.29
C MET A 16 -39.68 7.99 34.75
N ALA A 17 -39.06 9.07 34.29
CA ALA A 17 -38.54 9.16 32.95
C ALA A 17 -37.37 8.17 32.86
N ALA A 18 -37.63 7.00 32.29
CA ALA A 18 -36.55 6.07 31.90
C ALA A 18 -35.75 6.74 30.80
N SER A 19 -34.64 7.35 31.16
CA SER A 19 -33.61 7.76 30.18
C SER A 19 -33.08 6.50 29.53
N VAL A 20 -33.59 6.21 28.35
CA VAL A 20 -32.96 5.21 27.44
C VAL A 20 -31.58 5.76 27.05
N CYS A 21 -30.57 5.36 27.81
CA CYS A 21 -29.18 5.59 27.45
C CYS A 21 -28.95 4.75 26.20
N ALA A 22 -29.10 5.36 25.03
CA ALA A 22 -28.71 4.72 23.76
C ALA A 22 -27.24 4.37 23.88
N ALA A 23 -26.93 3.09 23.98
CA ALA A 23 -25.57 2.62 24.03
C ALA A 23 -24.83 3.18 22.79
N GLN A 24 -23.82 3.99 23.02
CA GLN A 24 -23.01 4.56 21.95
C GLN A 24 -22.38 3.41 21.17
N GLN A 25 -22.75 3.27 19.89
CA GLN A 25 -22.23 2.22 19.03
C GLN A 25 -20.72 2.39 18.92
N LYS A 26 -19.98 1.31 19.20
CA LYS A 26 -18.52 1.29 19.15
C LYS A 26 -18.05 0.82 17.78
N ASP A 27 -16.94 1.38 17.33
CA ASP A 27 -16.24 0.89 16.15
C ASP A 27 -15.88 -0.60 16.28
N ALA A 28 -15.89 -1.31 15.15
CA ALA A 28 -15.38 -2.67 15.08
C ALA A 28 -13.94 -2.74 15.58
N ALA A 29 -13.58 -3.82 16.26
CA ALA A 29 -12.27 -4.00 16.86
C ALA A 29 -11.15 -3.85 15.79
N ASN A 30 -10.10 -3.15 16.17
CA ASN A 30 -8.92 -2.88 15.31
C ASN A 30 -9.20 -2.03 14.05
N CYS A 31 -10.41 -1.48 13.90
CA CYS A 31 -10.73 -0.57 12.79
C CYS A 31 -10.45 0.89 13.16
N LYS A 32 -9.91 1.62 12.19
CA LYS A 32 -9.63 3.06 12.29
C LYS A 32 -9.96 3.75 10.98
N ASP A 33 -10.19 5.06 11.03
CA ASP A 33 -10.29 5.88 9.82
C ASP A 33 -8.98 5.84 9.03
N HIS A 34 -9.10 6.02 7.72
CA HIS A 34 -7.93 6.25 6.88
C HIS A 34 -7.32 7.62 7.22
N PRO A 35 -5.97 7.75 7.31
CA PRO A 35 -5.32 9.02 7.68
C PRO A 35 -5.68 10.23 6.81
N LEU A 36 -6.13 9.98 5.58
CA LEU A 36 -6.51 11.03 4.62
C LEU A 36 -7.87 11.69 4.91
N LEU A 37 -8.82 10.96 5.50
CA LEU A 37 -10.21 11.37 5.61
C LEU A 37 -10.79 11.07 7.00
N THR A 38 -11.53 12.02 7.56
CA THR A 38 -12.39 11.75 8.69
C THR A 38 -13.75 11.24 8.21
N ARG A 39 -14.43 10.48 9.06
CA ARG A 39 -15.81 10.03 8.81
C ARG A 39 -16.84 11.16 9.02
N LEU A 40 -18.06 10.94 8.56
CA LEU A 40 -19.19 11.82 8.90
C LEU A 40 -19.41 11.86 10.43
N PRO A 41 -19.85 13.01 11.00
CA PRO A 41 -20.06 13.15 12.43
C PRO A 41 -21.01 12.07 13.00
N ASN A 42 -20.64 11.51 14.14
CA ASN A 42 -21.38 10.47 14.88
C ASN A 42 -21.50 9.10 14.16
N TYR A 43 -20.90 8.93 13.00
CA TYR A 43 -20.84 7.62 12.35
C TYR A 43 -19.87 6.71 13.10
N TRP A 44 -20.08 5.41 12.96
CA TRP A 44 -19.22 4.37 13.53
C TRP A 44 -18.78 3.39 12.43
N ILE A 45 -17.65 2.72 12.65
CA ILE A 45 -17.11 1.74 11.72
C ILE A 45 -17.73 0.38 12.03
N GLN A 46 -18.54 -0.12 11.12
CA GLN A 46 -19.15 -1.45 11.21
C GLN A 46 -18.13 -2.55 10.92
N SER A 47 -17.28 -2.34 9.91
CA SER A 47 -16.23 -3.28 9.55
C SER A 47 -15.13 -2.56 8.77
N CYS A 48 -13.95 -3.13 8.80
CA CYS A 48 -12.85 -2.68 7.95
C CYS A 48 -12.00 -3.85 7.48
N THR A 49 -11.37 -3.68 6.34
CA THR A 49 -10.31 -4.54 5.82
C THR A 49 -9.11 -3.67 5.55
N LEU A 50 -7.96 -4.05 6.09
CA LEU A 50 -6.67 -3.44 5.80
C LEU A 50 -5.73 -4.54 5.34
N LYS A 51 -5.13 -4.37 4.14
CA LYS A 51 -4.13 -5.30 3.62
C LYS A 51 -2.87 -4.53 3.23
N PRO A 52 -1.68 -5.03 3.56
CA PRO A 52 -0.42 -4.40 3.16
C PRO A 52 -0.28 -4.29 1.64
N PHE A 53 -0.84 -5.26 0.90
CA PHE A 53 -0.91 -5.27 -0.55
C PHE A 53 -2.15 -6.02 -1.03
N ASP A 54 -2.90 -5.41 -1.94
CA ASP A 54 -4.01 -6.05 -2.66
C ASP A 54 -4.34 -5.24 -3.91
N ALA A 55 -5.20 -5.78 -4.77
CA ALA A 55 -5.68 -5.14 -5.99
C ALA A 55 -7.17 -4.78 -5.87
N TYR A 56 -7.56 -3.64 -6.43
CA TYR A 56 -8.96 -3.27 -6.61
C TYR A 56 -9.19 -2.63 -7.97
N ALA A 57 -10.30 -2.99 -8.63
CA ALA A 57 -10.66 -2.48 -9.94
C ALA A 57 -11.64 -1.30 -9.78
N PHE A 58 -11.14 -0.10 -9.91
CA PHE A 58 -11.89 1.15 -9.78
C PHE A 58 -12.72 1.45 -11.03
N SER A 59 -13.96 1.85 -10.83
CA SER A 59 -14.82 2.33 -11.93
C SER A 59 -14.32 3.67 -12.46
N VAL A 60 -14.09 3.78 -13.77
CA VAL A 60 -13.64 5.04 -14.42
C VAL A 60 -14.62 5.51 -15.48
N GLY A 61 -15.90 5.22 -15.31
CA GLY A 61 -16.98 5.61 -16.22
C GLY A 61 -17.35 4.47 -17.18
N LYS A 62 -17.62 4.80 -18.47
CA LYS A 62 -18.09 3.82 -19.47
C LYS A 62 -17.01 2.84 -19.96
N GLY A 63 -15.78 2.97 -19.51
CA GLY A 63 -14.65 2.09 -19.85
C GLY A 63 -14.55 0.84 -19.00
N LYS A 64 -13.53 0.03 -19.26
CA LYS A 64 -13.15 -1.07 -18.35
C LYS A 64 -12.66 -0.49 -17.02
N PRO A 65 -12.98 -1.14 -15.88
CA PRO A 65 -12.41 -0.73 -14.60
C PRO A 65 -10.88 -0.67 -14.65
N THR A 66 -10.32 0.32 -13.99
CA THR A 66 -8.85 0.48 -13.87
C THR A 66 -8.38 -0.22 -12.61
N PRO A 67 -7.52 -1.25 -12.71
CA PRO A 67 -6.93 -1.87 -11.54
C PRO A 67 -5.90 -0.94 -10.90
N ALA A 68 -5.90 -0.89 -9.58
CA ALA A 68 -4.82 -0.32 -8.80
C ALA A 68 -4.38 -1.34 -7.75
N GLU A 69 -3.08 -1.47 -7.56
CA GLU A 69 -2.45 -2.41 -6.63
C GLU A 69 -1.61 -1.64 -5.62
N GLY A 70 -1.62 -2.09 -4.37
CA GLY A 70 -0.89 -1.45 -3.30
C GLY A 70 -1.50 -1.69 -1.94
N GLN A 71 -1.22 -0.82 -0.99
CA GLN A 71 -1.83 -0.89 0.33
C GLN A 71 -3.33 -0.60 0.21
N PHE A 72 -4.15 -1.50 0.71
CA PHE A 72 -5.59 -1.52 0.51
C PHE A 72 -6.36 -1.27 1.80
N TRP A 73 -7.37 -0.41 1.74
CA TRP A 73 -8.36 -0.19 2.78
C TRP A 73 -9.77 -0.31 2.21
N SER A 74 -10.63 -0.97 2.95
CA SER A 74 -12.09 -0.90 2.75
C SER A 74 -12.74 -0.70 4.11
N ILE A 75 -13.44 0.41 4.30
CA ILE A 75 -14.03 0.80 5.58
C ILE A 75 -15.52 1.05 5.37
N ARG A 76 -16.34 0.32 6.12
CA ARG A 76 -17.80 0.46 6.09
C ARG A 76 -18.27 1.28 7.28
N TYR A 77 -18.94 2.37 7.00
CA TYR A 77 -19.49 3.30 7.99
C TYR A 77 -21.01 3.18 8.08
N GLN A 78 -21.52 3.24 9.29
CA GLN A 78 -22.93 3.23 9.60
C GLN A 78 -23.35 4.51 10.33
N PRO A 79 -24.55 5.05 10.03
CA PRO A 79 -25.11 6.13 10.82
C PRO A 79 -25.47 5.65 12.23
N PRO A 80 -25.54 6.55 13.22
CA PRO A 80 -25.96 6.20 14.56
C PRO A 80 -27.41 5.69 14.57
N ALA A 81 -27.73 4.76 15.47
CA ALA A 81 -29.08 4.28 15.68
C ALA A 81 -30.01 5.45 16.09
N GLY A 82 -31.22 5.47 15.57
CA GLY A 82 -32.23 6.50 15.94
C GLY A 82 -32.02 7.86 15.24
N LEU A 83 -31.09 7.96 14.26
CA LEU A 83 -30.95 9.19 13.48
C LEU A 83 -32.22 9.46 12.69
N THR A 84 -32.94 10.55 13.03
CA THR A 84 -34.22 10.94 12.41
C THR A 84 -34.06 11.46 10.98
N SER A 85 -32.91 12.07 10.66
CA SER A 85 -32.57 12.55 9.32
C SER A 85 -31.22 12.03 8.92
N LYS A 86 -31.19 11.05 8.02
CA LYS A 86 -29.95 10.48 7.47
C LYS A 86 -29.46 11.30 6.30
N PRO A 87 -28.15 11.47 6.09
CA PRO A 87 -27.63 12.08 4.89
C PRO A 87 -28.10 11.31 3.65
N SER A 88 -28.46 12.02 2.61
CA SER A 88 -28.73 11.39 1.31
C SER A 88 -27.46 10.82 0.71
N THR A 89 -27.58 9.85 -0.20
CA THR A 89 -26.47 9.31 -0.98
C THR A 89 -25.64 10.44 -1.61
N LEU A 90 -26.29 11.40 -2.26
CA LEU A 90 -25.64 12.54 -2.87
C LEU A 90 -24.85 13.38 -1.86
N GLN A 91 -25.42 13.59 -0.66
CA GLN A 91 -24.73 14.35 0.39
C GLN A 91 -23.46 13.65 0.87
N VAL A 92 -23.47 12.33 1.03
CA VAL A 92 -22.29 11.54 1.38
C VAL A 92 -21.22 11.67 0.29
N LEU A 93 -21.60 11.42 -0.98
CA LEU A 93 -20.67 11.51 -2.11
C LEU A 93 -20.02 12.90 -2.20
N ARG A 94 -20.82 13.97 -2.07
CA ARG A 94 -20.33 15.35 -2.16
C ARG A 94 -19.43 15.75 -0.99
N ASN A 95 -19.63 15.21 0.21
CA ASN A 95 -18.73 15.46 1.34
C ASN A 95 -17.35 14.85 1.07
N VAL A 96 -17.29 13.59 0.62
CA VAL A 96 -16.01 12.94 0.28
C VAL A 96 -15.33 13.63 -0.89
N GLU A 97 -16.08 13.96 -1.95
CA GLU A 97 -15.57 14.71 -3.10
C GLU A 97 -14.95 16.04 -2.68
N SER A 98 -15.67 16.83 -1.89
CA SER A 98 -15.20 18.15 -1.44
C SER A 98 -13.93 18.04 -0.60
N ALA A 99 -13.88 17.09 0.33
CA ALA A 99 -12.70 16.88 1.17
C ALA A 99 -11.48 16.48 0.32
N LEU A 100 -11.65 15.58 -0.65
CA LEU A 100 -10.56 15.14 -1.53
C LEU A 100 -10.11 16.24 -2.51
N LYS A 101 -11.05 17.03 -3.06
CA LYS A 101 -10.70 18.16 -3.94
C LYS A 101 -9.87 19.23 -3.23
N GLN A 102 -10.09 19.48 -1.94
CA GLN A 102 -9.29 20.43 -1.15
C GLN A 102 -7.82 20.04 -1.06
N VAL A 103 -7.50 18.76 -1.21
CA VAL A 103 -6.13 18.23 -1.17
C VAL A 103 -5.60 17.81 -2.56
N GLY A 104 -6.28 18.22 -3.64
CA GLY A 104 -5.84 17.97 -5.02
C GLY A 104 -6.45 16.73 -5.68
N GLY A 105 -7.49 16.15 -5.10
CA GLY A 105 -8.19 15.00 -5.70
C GLY A 105 -8.98 15.37 -6.96
N VAL A 106 -8.95 14.47 -7.94
CA VAL A 106 -9.64 14.60 -9.23
C VAL A 106 -10.71 13.50 -9.35
N VAL A 107 -11.91 13.86 -9.76
CA VAL A 107 -13.00 12.91 -10.03
C VAL A 107 -12.71 12.18 -11.34
N MET A 108 -12.66 10.86 -11.28
CA MET A 108 -12.45 9.98 -12.43
C MET A 108 -13.78 9.46 -13.01
N ALA A 109 -14.72 9.16 -12.13
CA ALA A 109 -16.09 8.74 -12.50
C ALA A 109 -17.07 9.03 -11.37
N ALA A 110 -18.34 9.24 -11.72
CA ALA A 110 -19.44 9.38 -10.76
C ALA A 110 -20.72 8.77 -11.33
N ASP A 111 -21.45 8.06 -10.48
CA ASP A 111 -22.83 7.61 -10.71
C ASP A 111 -23.69 7.96 -9.48
N PRO A 112 -25.00 7.72 -9.48
CA PRO A 112 -25.88 8.14 -8.38
C PRO A 112 -25.55 7.57 -7.00
N SER A 113 -24.83 6.43 -6.95
CA SER A 113 -24.52 5.71 -5.69
C SER A 113 -23.02 5.58 -5.42
N LYS A 114 -22.18 5.94 -6.38
CA LYS A 114 -20.74 5.68 -6.31
C LYS A 114 -19.94 6.77 -7.01
N GLN A 115 -18.77 7.06 -6.48
CA GLN A 115 -17.83 8.00 -7.07
C GLN A 115 -16.40 7.52 -6.89
N THR A 116 -15.62 7.61 -7.96
CA THR A 116 -14.18 7.29 -7.96
C THR A 116 -13.37 8.57 -8.11
N LEU A 117 -12.37 8.74 -7.27
CA LEU A 117 -11.44 9.85 -7.30
C LEU A 117 -9.99 9.33 -7.31
N LYS A 118 -9.10 10.15 -7.85
CA LYS A 118 -7.66 9.93 -7.85
C LYS A 118 -6.97 11.10 -7.17
N LEU A 119 -5.98 10.83 -6.34
CA LEU A 119 -5.15 11.82 -5.67
C LEU A 119 -3.69 11.48 -5.87
N SER A 120 -2.88 12.48 -6.25
CA SER A 120 -1.42 12.37 -6.25
C SER A 120 -0.88 13.33 -5.19
N LYS A 121 -0.22 12.79 -4.16
CA LYS A 121 0.30 13.58 -3.03
C LYS A 121 1.60 12.95 -2.52
N ASP A 122 2.60 13.77 -2.28
CA ASP A 122 3.89 13.36 -1.69
C ASP A 122 4.57 12.19 -2.46
N GLY A 123 4.45 12.19 -3.79
CA GLY A 123 4.98 11.13 -4.66
C GLY A 123 4.17 9.83 -4.67
N LYS A 124 3.06 9.78 -3.94
CA LYS A 124 2.14 8.64 -3.88
C LYS A 124 0.91 8.88 -4.72
N GLU A 125 0.41 7.83 -5.35
CA GLU A 125 -0.85 7.85 -6.10
C GLU A 125 -1.89 7.04 -5.31
N LEU A 126 -3.01 7.69 -4.96
CA LEU A 126 -4.13 7.08 -4.26
C LEU A 126 -5.34 7.02 -5.19
N TRP A 127 -5.97 5.88 -5.22
CA TRP A 127 -7.28 5.66 -5.82
C TRP A 127 -8.31 5.49 -4.73
N ILE A 128 -9.41 6.24 -4.80
CA ILE A 128 -10.44 6.28 -3.77
C ILE A 128 -11.80 6.06 -4.43
N GLU A 129 -12.56 5.11 -3.93
CA GLU A 129 -13.96 4.92 -4.31
C GLU A 129 -14.84 5.07 -3.07
N VAL A 130 -15.86 5.90 -3.15
CA VAL A 130 -16.92 6.00 -2.17
C VAL A 130 -18.21 5.45 -2.78
N TRP A 131 -18.83 4.51 -2.07
CA TRP A 131 -20.16 4.00 -2.35
C TRP A 131 -21.09 4.37 -1.19
N ALA A 132 -22.29 4.81 -1.47
CA ALA A 132 -23.29 5.15 -0.45
C ALA A 132 -24.70 4.70 -0.90
N ASP A 133 -25.56 4.41 0.07
CA ASP A 133 -26.94 4.01 -0.15
C ASP A 133 -27.97 4.96 0.52
N HIS A 134 -29.25 4.65 0.33
CA HIS A 134 -30.37 5.41 0.90
C HIS A 134 -30.53 5.24 2.41
N THR A 135 -29.84 4.28 3.02
CA THR A 135 -29.87 4.08 4.48
C THR A 135 -28.90 5.00 5.22
N GLY A 136 -28.09 5.76 4.47
CA GLY A 136 -27.00 6.59 4.97
C GLY A 136 -25.71 5.82 5.21
N GLN A 137 -25.69 4.50 4.99
CA GLN A 137 -24.44 3.72 5.03
C GLN A 137 -23.53 4.14 3.88
N TYR A 138 -22.22 4.11 4.12
CA TYR A 138 -21.26 4.25 3.02
C TYR A 138 -20.02 3.37 3.23
N ILE A 139 -19.37 3.05 2.12
CA ILE A 139 -18.10 2.32 2.08
C ILE A 139 -17.06 3.21 1.41
N LEU A 140 -15.91 3.31 2.04
CA LEU A 140 -14.74 3.98 1.51
C LEU A 140 -13.70 2.91 1.16
N THR A 141 -13.37 2.77 -0.12
CA THR A 141 -12.31 1.88 -0.60
C THR A 141 -11.16 2.72 -1.10
N ILE A 142 -9.95 2.46 -0.58
CA ILE A 142 -8.75 3.21 -0.94
C ILE A 142 -7.65 2.22 -1.28
N VAL A 143 -6.91 2.51 -2.36
CA VAL A 143 -5.64 1.87 -2.69
C VAL A 143 -4.57 2.95 -2.81
N GLU A 144 -3.58 2.90 -1.94
CA GLU A 144 -2.33 3.64 -2.10
C GLU A 144 -1.40 2.78 -2.95
N LYS A 145 -1.16 3.20 -4.20
CA LYS A 145 -0.32 2.42 -5.14
C LYS A 145 1.07 2.20 -4.56
N ALA A 146 1.48 0.96 -4.55
CA ALA A 146 2.81 0.54 -4.13
C ALA A 146 3.22 -0.71 -4.91
N ALA A 147 4.51 -0.91 -5.11
CA ALA A 147 5.02 -2.18 -5.59
C ALA A 147 4.89 -3.25 -4.50
N MET A 148 4.58 -4.47 -4.91
CA MET A 148 4.56 -5.61 -3.98
C MET A 148 5.99 -5.90 -3.48
N THR A 149 6.12 -6.05 -2.16
CA THR A 149 7.37 -6.58 -1.60
C THR A 149 7.50 -8.05 -1.96
N GLN A 150 8.60 -8.42 -2.61
CA GLN A 150 8.86 -9.81 -2.99
C GLN A 150 9.34 -10.58 -1.75
N GLU A 151 8.46 -11.42 -1.18
CA GLU A 151 8.78 -12.26 -0.01
C GLU A 151 9.21 -13.67 -0.39
N ILE A 152 8.70 -14.20 -1.52
CA ILE A 152 9.10 -15.50 -2.05
C ILE A 152 10.23 -15.28 -3.05
N LEU A 153 11.42 -15.73 -2.70
CA LEU A 153 12.61 -15.57 -3.53
C LEU A 153 12.94 -16.89 -4.24
N ALA A 154 13.55 -16.80 -5.43
CA ALA A 154 14.22 -17.94 -6.02
C ALA A 154 15.37 -18.40 -5.10
N ASN A 155 15.51 -19.70 -4.89
CA ASN A 155 16.60 -20.25 -4.09
C ASN A 155 17.91 -20.32 -4.90
N ALA A 156 18.99 -20.73 -4.23
CA ALA A 156 20.31 -20.87 -4.87
C ALA A 156 20.30 -21.81 -6.07
N ASP A 157 19.50 -22.88 -6.06
CA ASP A 157 19.39 -23.83 -7.16
C ASP A 157 18.76 -23.20 -8.40
N ALA A 158 17.69 -22.41 -8.21
CA ALA A 158 17.06 -21.66 -9.31
C ALA A 158 18.00 -20.61 -9.91
N PHE A 159 18.84 -19.98 -9.09
CA PHE A 159 19.89 -19.08 -9.59
C PHE A 159 20.96 -19.84 -10.38
N ALA A 160 21.39 -21.01 -9.89
CA ALA A 160 22.33 -21.87 -10.60
C ALA A 160 21.79 -22.29 -11.97
N ASP A 161 20.53 -22.70 -12.04
CA ASP A 161 19.85 -23.10 -13.28
C ASP A 161 19.73 -21.94 -14.28
N GLY A 162 19.35 -20.76 -13.81
CA GLY A 162 19.32 -19.53 -14.62
C GLY A 162 20.68 -19.21 -15.22
N LEU A 163 21.72 -19.16 -14.40
CA LEU A 163 23.09 -18.91 -14.86
C LEU A 163 23.59 -19.96 -15.84
N ARG A 164 23.22 -21.22 -15.66
CA ARG A 164 23.59 -22.31 -16.57
C ARG A 164 22.86 -22.20 -17.92
N THR A 165 21.60 -21.77 -17.91
CA THR A 165 20.73 -21.79 -19.09
C THR A 165 20.90 -20.51 -19.94
N THR A 166 20.98 -19.34 -19.30
CA THR A 166 20.98 -18.03 -19.97
C THR A 166 22.28 -17.27 -19.82
N GLY A 167 23.18 -17.71 -18.93
CA GLY A 167 24.41 -17.01 -18.59
C GLY A 167 24.21 -15.84 -17.60
N HIS A 168 22.97 -15.43 -17.34
CA HIS A 168 22.64 -14.36 -16.39
C HIS A 168 21.29 -14.58 -15.72
N ILE A 169 21.07 -13.93 -14.58
CA ILE A 169 19.79 -13.95 -13.89
C ILE A 169 19.60 -12.69 -13.05
N ALA A 170 18.40 -12.13 -13.11
CA ALA A 170 18.00 -11.06 -12.19
C ALA A 170 17.80 -11.62 -10.78
N VAL A 171 18.24 -10.88 -9.76
CA VAL A 171 18.08 -11.23 -8.36
C VAL A 171 16.92 -10.40 -7.79
N PRO A 172 15.71 -10.97 -7.66
CA PRO A 172 14.61 -10.29 -6.99
C PRO A 172 14.91 -10.16 -5.49
N GLY A 173 14.33 -9.15 -4.86
CA GLY A 173 14.50 -8.94 -3.42
C GLY A 173 15.75 -8.16 -3.02
N ILE A 174 16.49 -7.57 -3.97
CA ILE A 174 17.52 -6.57 -3.69
C ILE A 174 16.90 -5.18 -3.76
N TYR A 175 16.84 -4.49 -2.62
CA TYR A 175 16.21 -3.18 -2.46
C TYR A 175 17.22 -2.13 -2.02
N PHE A 176 17.04 -0.92 -2.57
CA PHE A 176 17.85 0.26 -2.22
C PHE A 176 16.94 1.39 -1.76
N GLU A 177 17.49 2.33 -0.99
CA GLU A 177 16.83 3.60 -0.76
C GLU A 177 16.70 4.39 -2.08
N THR A 178 15.63 5.19 -2.19
CA THR A 178 15.35 5.98 -3.40
C THR A 178 16.52 6.91 -3.72
N GLY A 179 17.05 6.80 -4.93
CA GLY A 179 18.20 7.60 -5.39
C GLY A 179 19.54 7.26 -4.73
N LYS A 180 19.61 6.22 -3.88
CA LYS A 180 20.82 5.82 -3.16
C LYS A 180 21.28 4.42 -3.55
N SER A 181 22.49 4.07 -3.13
CA SER A 181 23.09 2.74 -3.26
C SER A 181 23.11 1.94 -1.94
N GLU A 182 22.55 2.50 -0.86
CA GLU A 182 22.45 1.83 0.42
C GLU A 182 21.41 0.69 0.35
N LEU A 183 21.84 -0.52 0.71
CA LEU A 183 20.98 -1.70 0.74
C LEU A 183 20.00 -1.62 1.91
N LYS A 184 18.74 -1.92 1.65
CA LYS A 184 17.76 -2.08 2.72
C LYS A 184 17.90 -3.43 3.41
N PRO A 185 17.56 -3.55 4.71
CA PRO A 185 17.62 -4.80 5.46
C PRO A 185 16.80 -5.94 4.81
N GLU A 186 15.73 -5.60 4.09
CA GLU A 186 14.88 -6.53 3.36
C GLU A 186 15.61 -7.25 2.22
N SER A 187 16.82 -6.80 1.84
CA SER A 187 17.68 -7.46 0.86
C SER A 187 18.43 -8.68 1.42
N ASN A 188 18.53 -8.82 2.74
CA ASN A 188 19.34 -9.88 3.36
C ASN A 188 18.94 -11.31 2.94
N PRO A 189 17.65 -11.67 2.80
CA PRO A 189 17.29 -13.01 2.32
C PRO A 189 17.83 -13.30 0.90
N ALA A 190 17.73 -12.34 -0.03
CA ALA A 190 18.24 -12.50 -1.38
C ALA A 190 19.78 -12.63 -1.41
N LEU A 191 20.48 -11.79 -0.65
CA LEU A 191 21.93 -11.88 -0.48
C LEU A 191 22.37 -13.24 0.07
N SER A 192 21.60 -13.80 1.02
CA SER A 192 21.87 -15.12 1.59
C SER A 192 21.74 -16.24 0.55
N GLU A 193 20.76 -16.18 -0.34
CA GLU A 193 20.62 -17.17 -1.42
C GLU A 193 21.76 -17.06 -2.47
N VAL A 194 22.16 -15.85 -2.84
CA VAL A 194 23.33 -15.62 -3.70
C VAL A 194 24.61 -16.16 -3.03
N ALA A 195 24.78 -15.95 -1.74
CA ALA A 195 25.92 -16.47 -0.99
C ALA A 195 25.92 -18.01 -0.93
N LYS A 196 24.75 -18.66 -0.77
CA LYS A 196 24.62 -20.14 -0.82
C LYS A 196 25.04 -20.66 -2.20
N LEU A 197 24.57 -20.04 -3.28
CA LEU A 197 24.98 -20.37 -4.63
C LEU A 197 26.52 -20.34 -4.80
N LEU A 198 27.14 -19.25 -4.41
CA LEU A 198 28.60 -19.09 -4.52
C LEU A 198 29.37 -20.05 -3.60
N LYS A 199 28.83 -20.45 -2.45
CA LYS A 199 29.44 -21.44 -1.56
C LYS A 199 29.26 -22.87 -2.07
N ALA A 200 28.17 -23.18 -2.76
CA ALA A 200 27.91 -24.50 -3.35
C ALA A 200 28.82 -24.77 -4.55
N ASP A 201 29.15 -23.77 -5.35
CA ASP A 201 30.09 -23.88 -6.47
C ASP A 201 31.31 -22.99 -6.24
N ALA A 202 32.39 -23.58 -5.76
CA ALA A 202 33.64 -22.84 -5.47
C ALA A 202 34.32 -22.26 -6.71
N GLY A 203 34.07 -22.83 -7.91
CA GLY A 203 34.61 -22.37 -9.18
C GLY A 203 33.82 -21.22 -9.83
N LEU A 204 32.57 -20.99 -9.39
CA LEU A 204 31.69 -19.99 -9.99
C LEU A 204 32.23 -18.58 -9.74
N LYS A 205 32.38 -17.82 -10.81
CA LYS A 205 32.71 -16.40 -10.80
C LYS A 205 31.60 -15.60 -11.45
N LEU A 206 31.24 -14.44 -10.87
CA LEU A 206 30.11 -13.64 -11.30
C LEU A 206 30.48 -12.16 -11.46
N TYR A 207 29.86 -11.54 -12.45
CA TYR A 207 29.65 -10.10 -12.45
C TYR A 207 28.33 -9.81 -11.74
N VAL A 208 28.32 -8.83 -10.85
CA VAL A 208 27.12 -8.24 -10.26
C VAL A 208 26.82 -6.97 -11.03
N VAL A 209 25.75 -6.94 -11.79
CA VAL A 209 25.42 -5.83 -12.67
C VAL A 209 24.19 -5.09 -12.14
N GLY A 210 24.38 -3.80 -11.80
CA GLY A 210 23.28 -2.92 -11.43
C GLY A 210 22.64 -2.26 -12.64
N HIS A 211 21.33 -2.11 -12.64
CA HIS A 211 20.57 -1.43 -13.68
C HIS A 211 19.69 -0.33 -13.11
N THR A 212 19.34 0.66 -13.92
CA THR A 212 18.39 1.73 -13.63
C THR A 212 17.26 1.75 -14.65
N ASP A 213 16.21 2.50 -14.36
CA ASP A 213 15.30 3.00 -15.37
C ASP A 213 15.94 4.16 -16.16
N ASN A 214 15.15 4.80 -17.06
CA ASN A 214 15.59 5.93 -17.89
C ASN A 214 15.35 7.30 -17.24
N VAL A 215 14.92 7.38 -15.99
CA VAL A 215 14.63 8.66 -15.31
C VAL A 215 15.94 9.29 -14.84
N GLY A 216 16.14 10.59 -15.20
CA GLY A 216 17.31 11.36 -14.81
C GLY A 216 18.44 11.33 -15.86
N ALA A 217 19.59 11.91 -15.47
CA ALA A 217 20.74 12.00 -16.37
C ALA A 217 21.45 10.65 -16.53
N LEU A 218 21.86 10.33 -17.76
CA LEU A 218 22.52 9.07 -18.11
C LEU A 218 23.76 8.81 -17.24
N GLU A 219 24.64 9.81 -17.09
CA GLU A 219 25.85 9.68 -16.31
C GLU A 219 25.56 9.40 -14.82
N GLY A 220 24.51 10.05 -14.26
CA GLY A 220 24.04 9.79 -12.91
C GLY A 220 23.54 8.35 -12.74
N ASN A 221 22.78 7.85 -13.71
CA ASN A 221 22.27 6.48 -13.73
C ASN A 221 23.40 5.45 -13.83
N LEU A 222 24.40 5.70 -14.63
CA LEU A 222 25.59 4.83 -14.72
C LEU A 222 26.36 4.79 -13.39
N LYS A 223 26.62 5.93 -12.77
CA LYS A 223 27.25 6.00 -11.43
C LYS A 223 26.42 5.32 -10.35
N LEU A 224 25.10 5.57 -10.33
CA LEU A 224 24.20 4.97 -9.35
C LEU A 224 24.16 3.45 -9.49
N SER A 225 24.04 2.92 -10.71
CA SER A 225 24.01 1.48 -10.95
C SER A 225 25.32 0.80 -10.56
N GLN A 226 26.47 1.44 -10.86
CA GLN A 226 27.79 0.98 -10.42
C GLN A 226 27.89 0.94 -8.89
N SER A 227 27.48 2.00 -8.20
CA SER A 227 27.51 2.06 -6.73
C SER A 227 26.58 1.02 -6.09
N ARG A 228 25.42 0.75 -6.67
CA ARG A 228 24.49 -0.31 -6.22
C ARG A 228 25.11 -1.70 -6.34
N ALA A 229 25.73 -2.00 -7.49
CA ALA A 229 26.44 -3.27 -7.67
C ALA A 229 27.60 -3.41 -6.67
N GLN A 230 28.35 -2.34 -6.40
CA GLN A 230 29.40 -2.33 -5.37
C GLN A 230 28.85 -2.63 -3.97
N SER A 231 27.72 -2.06 -3.58
CA SER A 231 27.08 -2.34 -2.29
C SER A 231 26.69 -3.81 -2.14
N VAL A 232 26.20 -4.45 -3.22
CA VAL A 232 25.90 -5.88 -3.21
C VAL A 232 27.17 -6.72 -3.06
N VAL A 233 28.23 -6.42 -3.83
CA VAL A 233 29.52 -7.10 -3.72
C VAL A 233 30.10 -6.94 -2.32
N GLN A 234 30.05 -5.73 -1.75
CA GLN A 234 30.50 -5.47 -0.38
C GLN A 234 29.72 -6.28 0.65
N ALA A 235 28.40 -6.35 0.54
CA ALA A 235 27.58 -7.16 1.44
C ALA A 235 27.93 -8.67 1.34
N LEU A 236 28.10 -9.20 0.14
CA LEU A 236 28.47 -10.60 -0.07
C LEU A 236 29.89 -10.92 0.49
N THR A 237 30.84 -10.01 0.33
CA THR A 237 32.21 -10.23 0.85
C THR A 237 32.27 -10.06 2.35
N GLN A 238 31.68 -9.02 2.93
CA GLN A 238 31.81 -8.70 4.35
C GLN A 238 30.89 -9.53 5.25
N ALA A 239 29.60 -9.66 4.87
CA ALA A 239 28.62 -10.36 5.70
C ALA A 239 28.55 -11.86 5.42
N HIS A 240 28.89 -12.30 4.20
CA HIS A 240 28.77 -13.71 3.81
C HIS A 240 30.08 -14.40 3.53
N ALA A 241 31.24 -13.70 3.68
CA ALA A 241 32.60 -14.21 3.48
C ALA A 241 32.84 -14.81 2.09
N ILE A 242 32.26 -14.21 1.06
CA ILE A 242 32.55 -14.56 -0.32
C ILE A 242 33.90 -13.92 -0.74
N ASP A 243 34.78 -14.70 -1.38
CA ASP A 243 36.06 -14.20 -1.89
C ASP A 243 35.82 -13.12 -2.95
N VAL A 244 36.42 -11.94 -2.74
CA VAL A 244 36.32 -10.79 -3.66
C VAL A 244 36.84 -11.10 -5.06
N ALA A 245 37.79 -12.03 -5.22
CA ALA A 245 38.30 -12.45 -6.53
C ALA A 245 37.26 -13.16 -7.39
N ARG A 246 36.12 -13.55 -6.82
CA ARG A 246 35.04 -14.28 -7.49
C ARG A 246 33.89 -13.41 -7.95
N ILE A 247 33.80 -12.18 -7.48
CA ILE A 247 32.67 -11.29 -7.75
C ILE A 247 33.15 -9.88 -8.10
N ASN A 248 32.67 -9.35 -9.22
CA ASN A 248 33.01 -8.01 -9.70
C ASN A 248 31.75 -7.19 -9.93
N ALA A 249 31.77 -5.91 -9.53
CA ALA A 249 30.63 -5.00 -9.66
C ALA A 249 30.71 -4.19 -10.97
N TYR A 250 29.59 -4.09 -11.69
CA TYR A 250 29.45 -3.27 -12.89
C TYR A 250 28.14 -2.51 -12.91
N GLY A 251 28.16 -1.29 -13.46
CA GLY A 251 26.99 -0.47 -13.69
C GLY A 251 26.53 -0.54 -15.13
N GLY A 252 25.37 -1.16 -15.37
CA GLY A 252 24.73 -1.21 -16.69
C GLY A 252 23.86 0.03 -16.96
N GLY A 253 23.53 0.84 -15.94
CA GLY A 253 22.65 1.98 -16.10
C GLY A 253 21.33 1.61 -16.78
N PRO A 254 20.78 2.47 -17.67
CA PRO A 254 19.51 2.22 -18.37
C PRO A 254 19.68 1.45 -19.70
N TYR A 255 20.87 0.93 -20.03
CA TYR A 255 21.15 0.39 -21.37
C TYR A 255 20.52 -0.97 -21.68
N ALA A 256 20.10 -1.73 -20.68
CA ALA A 256 19.51 -3.04 -20.86
C ALA A 256 18.12 -3.12 -20.18
N PRO A 257 17.10 -2.43 -20.71
CA PRO A 257 15.75 -2.50 -20.15
C PRO A 257 15.13 -3.88 -20.41
N VAL A 258 14.48 -4.46 -19.41
CA VAL A 258 13.71 -5.70 -19.51
C VAL A 258 12.20 -5.44 -19.67
N ALA A 259 11.78 -4.18 -19.53
CA ALA A 259 10.43 -3.72 -19.78
C ALA A 259 10.43 -2.27 -20.28
N SER A 260 9.30 -1.80 -20.88
CA SER A 260 9.17 -0.41 -21.29
C SER A 260 9.29 0.54 -20.08
N ASN A 261 10.00 1.66 -20.29
CA ASN A 261 10.13 2.72 -19.31
C ASN A 261 8.92 3.70 -19.27
N ASP A 262 7.92 3.51 -20.13
CA ASP A 262 6.77 4.43 -20.25
C ASP A 262 5.89 4.40 -19.00
N ALA A 263 5.74 3.23 -18.38
CA ALA A 263 4.97 3.03 -17.17
C ALA A 263 5.87 2.73 -15.96
N GLU A 264 5.40 3.06 -14.74
CA GLU A 264 6.16 2.82 -13.51
C GLU A 264 6.40 1.32 -13.26
N GLU A 265 5.46 0.47 -13.63
CA GLU A 265 5.58 -0.99 -13.52
C GLU A 265 6.78 -1.52 -14.34
N GLY A 266 7.00 -0.95 -15.51
CA GLY A 266 8.16 -1.31 -16.34
C GLY A 266 9.47 -0.72 -15.81
N ARG A 267 9.45 0.53 -15.37
CA ARG A 267 10.62 1.16 -14.71
C ARG A 267 11.05 0.39 -13.46
N ALA A 268 10.10 -0.07 -12.66
CA ALA A 268 10.38 -0.87 -11.46
C ALA A 268 11.13 -2.18 -11.80
N LYS A 269 10.79 -2.83 -12.93
CA LYS A 269 11.50 -4.02 -13.41
C LYS A 269 12.91 -3.69 -13.91
N ASN A 270 13.11 -2.49 -14.46
CA ASN A 270 14.41 -2.06 -14.97
C ASN A 270 15.37 -1.68 -13.82
N ARG A 271 14.88 -1.23 -12.67
CA ARG A 271 15.69 -0.97 -11.46
C ARG A 271 16.02 -2.28 -10.75
N ARG A 272 16.99 -3.03 -11.23
CA ARG A 272 17.32 -4.37 -10.75
C ARG A 272 18.83 -4.60 -10.63
N VAL A 273 19.16 -5.71 -10.00
CA VAL A 273 20.53 -6.27 -9.99
C VAL A 273 20.49 -7.62 -10.70
N GLU A 274 21.47 -7.88 -11.55
CA GLU A 274 21.67 -9.17 -12.20
C GLU A 274 22.99 -9.80 -11.78
N LEU A 275 23.00 -11.13 -11.73
CA LEU A 275 24.22 -11.94 -11.70
C LEU A 275 24.48 -12.39 -13.13
N VAL A 276 25.71 -12.23 -13.57
CA VAL A 276 26.17 -12.65 -14.91
C VAL A 276 27.38 -13.54 -14.72
N LYS A 277 27.33 -14.75 -15.31
CA LYS A 277 28.45 -15.71 -15.24
C LYS A 277 29.66 -15.17 -16.02
N GLN A 278 30.85 -15.27 -15.39
CA GLN A 278 32.13 -14.94 -16.05
C GLN A 278 32.57 -16.07 -16.96
#